data_73560859a5449b668151031cd8d2b1d8
#
_entry.id   73560859a5449b668151031cd8d2b1d8
#
_cell.length_a   1.000
_cell.length_b   1.000
_cell.length_c   1.000
_cell.angle_alpha   90.00
_cell.angle_beta   90.00
_cell.angle_gamma   90.00
#
_symmetry.space_group_name_H-M   'P 1'
#
loop_
_entity.id
_entity.type
_entity.pdbx_description
1 polymer ?
#
loop_
_entity_poly.entity_id
_entity_poly.type
_entity_poly.pdbx_seq_one_letter_code
_entity_poly.pdbx_strand_id
1 'polypeptide(L)'
;IKQKASEYNLEGVYFSGRDRVQFVDKVSKVIETTIKKVQDLPNLRGLVMGEVSELDSLMQNILEKYFTTEERLSALHNKVTKSREKTLRKNLQHAEGDGCDKLCTLSIRNMPIEEIAAAYDSSQKAHSVHEVLKDFIKHNKIKVDNSNFFNSYKEEIIEVRNNLAHCESKTEYGVEILRTRKGDISFTAEEFKEIRKNIAKYNKLFHEILQAI
;
A
#
# COMPACT_ATOMS: atom_id res chain seq x y z
N ILE A 1 31.28 25.05 -23.07
CA ILE A 1 30.60 24.47 -21.91
C ILE A 1 29.56 23.42 -22.35
N LYS A 2 28.65 23.72 -23.29
CA LYS A 2 27.66 22.73 -23.82
C LYS A 2 28.33 21.48 -24.39
N GLN A 3 29.42 21.63 -25.15
CA GLN A 3 30.19 20.54 -25.72
C GLN A 3 30.81 19.65 -24.64
N LYS A 4 31.39 20.25 -23.60
CA LYS A 4 31.96 19.51 -22.46
C LYS A 4 30.88 18.75 -21.63
N ALA A 5 29.70 19.34 -21.43
CA ALA A 5 28.62 18.64 -20.72
C ALA A 5 28.13 17.40 -21.48
N SER A 6 28.11 17.47 -22.82
CA SER A 6 27.80 16.32 -23.70
C SER A 6 28.92 15.27 -23.67
N GLU A 7 30.19 15.67 -23.67
CA GLU A 7 31.35 14.77 -23.58
C GLU A 7 31.39 14.00 -22.26
N TYR A 8 30.92 14.60 -21.17
CA TYR A 8 30.90 13.98 -19.84
C TYR A 8 29.57 13.30 -19.49
N ASN A 9 28.63 13.18 -20.43
CA ASN A 9 27.29 12.62 -20.21
C ASN A 9 26.60 13.18 -18.93
N LEU A 10 26.75 14.49 -18.67
CA LEU A 10 26.15 15.14 -17.53
C LEU A 10 24.65 15.35 -17.80
N GLU A 11 23.83 14.44 -17.33
CA GLU A 11 22.37 14.59 -17.33
C GLU A 11 21.93 15.62 -16.27
N GLY A 12 20.85 16.37 -16.57
CA GLY A 12 20.29 17.36 -15.65
C GLY A 12 21.00 18.71 -15.62
N VAL A 13 21.97 18.95 -16.53
CA VAL A 13 22.63 20.26 -16.65
C VAL A 13 21.90 21.14 -17.65
N TYR A 14 21.39 22.26 -17.18
CA TYR A 14 20.65 23.22 -18.00
C TYR A 14 21.44 24.51 -18.18
N PHE A 15 21.59 24.94 -19.44
CA PHE A 15 22.30 26.17 -19.77
C PHE A 15 21.31 27.31 -20.05
N SER A 16 21.50 28.45 -19.39
CA SER A 16 20.74 29.68 -19.68
C SER A 16 21.68 30.82 -20.01
N GLY A 17 21.21 31.74 -20.83
CA GLY A 17 21.84 33.04 -21.02
C GLY A 17 21.65 33.93 -19.79
N ARG A 18 22.23 35.17 -19.84
CA ARG A 18 22.08 36.18 -18.76
C ARG A 18 20.68 36.83 -18.75
N ASP A 19 19.83 36.54 -19.74
CA ASP A 19 18.48 37.07 -19.83
C ASP A 19 17.59 36.40 -18.77
N ARG A 20 17.06 37.22 -17.84
CA ARG A 20 16.22 36.76 -16.75
C ARG A 20 14.92 36.11 -17.21
N VAL A 21 14.28 36.63 -18.24
CA VAL A 21 13.02 36.10 -18.76
C VAL A 21 13.25 34.70 -19.36
N GLN A 22 14.25 34.56 -20.21
CA GLN A 22 14.61 33.25 -20.77
C GLN A 22 15.06 32.24 -19.71
N PHE A 23 15.67 32.71 -18.63
CA PHE A 23 16.04 31.85 -17.50
C PHE A 23 14.81 31.31 -16.80
N VAL A 24 13.86 32.20 -16.44
CA VAL A 24 12.60 31.82 -15.77
C VAL A 24 11.81 30.84 -16.62
N ASP A 25 11.65 31.10 -17.92
CA ASP A 25 10.95 30.21 -18.87
C ASP A 25 11.60 28.83 -18.93
N LYS A 26 12.92 28.76 -18.95
CA LYS A 26 13.63 27.47 -18.94
C LYS A 26 13.44 26.72 -17.64
N VAL A 27 13.55 27.40 -16.51
CA VAL A 27 13.33 26.79 -15.18
C VAL A 27 11.91 26.26 -15.10
N SER A 28 10.91 27.04 -15.51
CA SER A 28 9.51 26.60 -15.54
C SER A 28 9.32 25.35 -16.40
N LYS A 29 9.88 25.31 -17.61
CA LYS A 29 9.82 24.14 -18.49
C LYS A 29 10.52 22.91 -17.91
N VAL A 30 11.64 23.10 -17.22
CA VAL A 30 12.34 22.00 -16.53
C VAL A 30 11.48 21.46 -15.40
N ILE A 31 10.91 22.33 -14.57
CA ILE A 31 10.02 21.94 -13.49
C ILE A 31 8.79 21.20 -14.05
N GLU A 32 8.12 21.74 -15.08
CA GLU A 32 6.98 21.07 -15.73
C GLU A 32 7.35 19.70 -16.29
N THR A 33 8.49 19.60 -16.98
CA THR A 33 8.98 18.33 -17.53
C THR A 33 9.29 17.33 -16.42
N THR A 34 9.90 17.78 -15.32
CA THR A 34 10.21 16.93 -14.16
C THR A 34 8.94 16.46 -13.50
N ILE A 35 7.96 17.35 -13.28
CA ILE A 35 6.66 17.00 -12.72
C ILE A 35 5.96 15.97 -13.61
N LYS A 36 5.93 16.17 -14.94
CA LYS A 36 5.35 15.20 -15.87
C LYS A 36 6.03 13.84 -15.78
N LYS A 37 7.37 13.79 -15.75
CA LYS A 37 8.10 12.52 -15.60
C LYS A 37 7.82 11.82 -14.29
N VAL A 38 7.70 12.57 -13.19
CA VAL A 38 7.31 11.99 -11.88
C VAL A 38 5.87 11.48 -11.90
N GLN A 39 5.01 12.08 -12.72
CA GLN A 39 3.61 11.68 -12.89
C GLN A 39 3.42 10.58 -13.95
N ASP A 40 4.47 10.12 -14.63
CA ASP A 40 4.39 8.97 -15.54
C ASP A 40 4.00 7.70 -14.74
N LEU A 41 3.09 6.92 -15.29
CA LEU A 41 2.52 5.74 -14.62
C LEU A 41 3.57 4.76 -14.06
N PRO A 42 4.72 4.46 -14.73
CA PRO A 42 5.75 3.61 -14.17
C PRO A 42 6.36 4.16 -12.87
N ASN A 43 6.65 5.47 -12.82
CA ASN A 43 7.20 6.11 -11.63
C ASN A 43 6.18 6.14 -10.49
N LEU A 44 4.93 6.39 -10.81
CA LEU A 44 3.82 6.39 -9.86
C LEU A 44 3.56 5.00 -9.29
N ARG A 45 3.64 3.95 -10.12
CA ARG A 45 3.60 2.57 -9.65
C ARG A 45 4.69 2.32 -8.62
N GLY A 46 5.93 2.67 -8.91
CA GLY A 46 7.06 2.51 -8.00
C GLY A 46 6.84 3.24 -6.67
N LEU A 47 6.39 4.50 -6.75
CA LEU A 47 6.13 5.32 -5.56
C LEU A 47 5.02 4.73 -4.68
N VAL A 48 3.85 4.42 -5.28
CA VAL A 48 2.72 3.83 -4.53
C VAL A 48 3.09 2.48 -3.94
N MET A 49 3.80 1.62 -4.68
CA MET A 49 4.25 0.33 -4.17
C MET A 49 5.19 0.49 -2.96
N GLY A 50 6.12 1.44 -3.00
CA GLY A 50 7.00 1.76 -1.87
C GLY A 50 6.23 2.27 -0.66
N GLU A 51 5.38 3.29 -0.84
CA GLU A 51 4.58 3.89 0.25
C GLU A 51 3.59 2.87 0.87
N VAL A 52 2.97 1.99 0.07
CA VAL A 52 2.08 0.93 0.59
C VAL A 52 2.87 -0.15 1.33
N SER A 53 4.10 -0.46 0.89
CA SER A 53 4.98 -1.37 1.63
C SER A 53 5.34 -0.83 3.03
N GLU A 54 5.51 0.50 3.15
CA GLU A 54 5.69 1.14 4.47
C GLU A 54 4.45 1.01 5.35
N LEU A 55 3.23 1.18 4.79
CA LEU A 55 1.99 0.94 5.52
C LEU A 55 1.87 -0.51 5.99
N ASP A 56 2.24 -1.48 5.14
CA ASP A 56 2.24 -2.90 5.50
C ASP A 56 3.22 -3.19 6.66
N SER A 57 4.37 -2.53 6.68
CA SER A 57 5.36 -2.61 7.76
C SER A 57 4.84 -1.98 9.05
N LEU A 58 4.17 -0.82 8.97
CA LEU A 58 3.53 -0.19 10.14
C LEU A 58 2.43 -1.08 10.72
N MET A 59 1.59 -1.68 9.89
CA MET A 59 0.57 -2.64 10.35
C MET A 59 1.20 -3.84 11.04
N GLN A 60 2.28 -4.39 10.49
CA GLN A 60 3.02 -5.49 11.13
C GLN A 60 3.52 -5.08 12.52
N ASN A 61 4.15 -3.92 12.65
CA ASN A 61 4.63 -3.39 13.93
C ASN A 61 3.49 -3.19 14.95
N ILE A 62 2.31 -2.75 14.49
CA ILE A 62 1.12 -2.65 15.35
C ILE A 62 0.74 -4.02 15.89
N LEU A 63 0.69 -5.05 15.03
CA LEU A 63 0.32 -6.40 15.44
C LEU A 63 1.31 -6.98 16.42
N GLU A 64 2.61 -6.88 16.16
CA GLU A 64 3.67 -7.37 17.02
C GLU A 64 3.64 -6.73 18.41
N LYS A 65 3.40 -5.41 18.48
CA LYS A 65 3.32 -4.69 19.76
C LYS A 65 2.02 -4.90 20.52
N TYR A 66 0.90 -5.08 19.81
CA TYR A 66 -0.41 -5.19 20.46
C TYR A 66 -0.72 -6.61 20.95
N PHE A 67 -0.37 -7.65 20.17
CA PHE A 67 -0.70 -9.05 20.49
C PHE A 67 0.40 -9.72 21.34
N THR A 68 0.87 -9.04 22.37
CA THR A 68 1.93 -9.53 23.27
C THR A 68 1.41 -10.42 24.40
N THR A 69 0.11 -10.36 24.72
CA THR A 69 -0.48 -11.19 25.78
C THR A 69 -1.05 -12.48 25.20
N GLU A 70 -0.96 -13.59 25.95
CA GLU A 70 -1.44 -14.91 25.55
C GLU A 70 -2.94 -14.89 25.17
N GLU A 71 -3.74 -14.14 25.92
CA GLU A 71 -5.18 -13.98 25.65
C GLU A 71 -5.43 -13.32 24.28
N ARG A 72 -4.76 -12.20 23.98
CA ARG A 72 -4.88 -11.49 22.71
C ARG A 72 -4.38 -12.34 21.55
N LEU A 73 -3.24 -13.00 21.74
CA LEU A 73 -2.65 -13.89 20.75
C LEU A 73 -3.57 -15.07 20.43
N SER A 74 -4.15 -15.70 21.45
CA SER A 74 -5.12 -16.78 21.27
C SER A 74 -6.37 -16.33 20.50
N ALA A 75 -6.88 -15.12 20.79
CA ALA A 75 -8.01 -14.55 20.05
C ALA A 75 -7.66 -14.30 18.55
N LEU A 76 -6.45 -13.82 18.27
CA LEU A 76 -5.95 -13.63 16.91
C LEU A 76 -5.82 -14.98 16.18
N HIS A 77 -5.20 -15.97 16.79
CA HIS A 77 -5.04 -17.33 16.25
C HIS A 77 -6.39 -17.94 15.86
N ASN A 78 -7.39 -17.82 16.71
CA ASN A 78 -8.73 -18.33 16.41
C ASN A 78 -9.37 -17.67 15.19
N LYS A 79 -9.18 -16.36 15.02
CA LYS A 79 -9.69 -15.62 13.85
C LYS A 79 -8.97 -16.01 12.56
N VAL A 80 -7.64 -16.08 12.62
CA VAL A 80 -6.80 -16.44 11.47
C VAL A 80 -7.07 -17.84 11.00
N THR A 81 -7.12 -18.81 11.94
CA THR A 81 -7.42 -20.21 11.61
C THR A 81 -8.75 -20.33 10.90
N LYS A 82 -9.80 -19.65 11.39
CA LYS A 82 -11.12 -19.62 10.76
C LYS A 82 -11.09 -18.98 9.35
N SER A 83 -10.35 -17.89 9.19
CA SER A 83 -10.24 -17.21 7.90
C SER A 83 -9.46 -18.04 6.89
N ARG A 84 -8.34 -18.63 7.27
CA ARG A 84 -7.55 -19.54 6.40
C ARG A 84 -8.29 -20.83 6.07
N GLU A 85 -8.98 -21.42 7.05
CA GLU A 85 -9.79 -22.62 6.84
C GLU A 85 -10.84 -22.35 5.76
N LYS A 86 -11.54 -21.21 5.83
CA LYS A 86 -12.51 -20.81 4.79
C LYS A 86 -11.88 -20.62 3.43
N THR A 87 -10.69 -20.02 3.33
CA THR A 87 -9.99 -19.80 2.07
C THR A 87 -9.42 -21.10 1.52
N LEU A 88 -8.84 -21.95 2.37
CA LEU A 88 -8.33 -23.26 2.01
C LEU A 88 -9.46 -24.19 1.55
N ARG A 89 -10.58 -24.24 2.26
CA ARG A 89 -11.77 -24.99 1.82
C ARG A 89 -12.28 -24.52 0.46
N LYS A 90 -12.28 -23.20 0.21
CA LYS A 90 -12.68 -22.63 -1.08
C LYS A 90 -11.71 -23.01 -2.20
N ASN A 91 -10.41 -23.05 -1.93
CA ASN A 91 -9.39 -23.44 -2.91
C ASN A 91 -9.34 -24.95 -3.13
N LEU A 92 -9.63 -25.75 -2.08
CA LEU A 92 -9.68 -27.22 -2.14
C LEU A 92 -10.96 -27.75 -2.80
N GLN A 93 -12.05 -27.00 -2.83
CA GLN A 93 -13.23 -27.34 -3.65
C GLN A 93 -12.93 -27.35 -5.15
N HIS A 94 -11.76 -26.85 -5.56
CA HIS A 94 -11.27 -26.89 -6.94
C HIS A 94 -10.14 -27.91 -7.17
N ALA A 95 -9.69 -28.61 -6.13
CA ALA A 95 -8.67 -29.65 -6.21
C ALA A 95 -9.16 -30.88 -5.43
N GLU A 96 -9.59 -31.90 -6.14
CA GLU A 96 -9.90 -33.19 -5.55
C GLU A 96 -8.65 -33.78 -4.91
N GLY A 97 -8.62 -33.90 -3.58
CA GLY A 97 -7.49 -34.52 -2.87
C GLY A 97 -7.58 -34.38 -1.35
N ASP A 98 -7.97 -35.47 -0.70
CA ASP A 98 -8.02 -35.70 0.74
C ASP A 98 -6.63 -35.62 1.37
N GLY A 99 -6.26 -34.58 2.08
CA GLY A 99 -5.03 -34.66 2.86
C GLY A 99 -4.47 -33.41 3.54
N CYS A 100 -5.00 -32.24 3.29
CA CYS A 100 -4.38 -31.00 3.77
C CYS A 100 -4.93 -30.46 5.12
N ASP A 101 -5.98 -31.05 5.65
CA ASP A 101 -6.77 -30.50 6.77
C ASP A 101 -6.07 -30.53 8.14
N LYS A 102 -5.09 -31.38 8.35
CA LYS A 102 -4.47 -31.53 9.68
C LYS A 102 -3.14 -30.78 9.87
N LEU A 103 -2.40 -30.52 8.81
CA LEU A 103 -1.07 -29.92 8.91
C LEU A 103 -1.09 -28.39 9.02
N CYS A 104 -2.05 -27.70 8.39
CA CYS A 104 -2.09 -26.25 8.38
C CYS A 104 -2.63 -25.61 9.67
N THR A 105 -3.52 -26.28 10.39
CA THR A 105 -4.14 -25.75 11.62
C THR A 105 -3.27 -25.91 12.87
N LEU A 106 -2.44 -26.94 12.93
CA LEU A 106 -1.56 -27.21 14.08
C LEU A 106 -0.32 -26.31 14.11
N SER A 107 0.22 -25.92 12.97
CA SER A 107 1.42 -25.07 12.91
C SER A 107 1.16 -23.61 13.29
N ILE A 108 -0.01 -23.07 12.97
CA ILE A 108 -0.32 -21.64 13.22
C ILE A 108 -0.59 -21.36 14.70
N ARG A 109 -1.14 -22.32 15.46
CA ARG A 109 -1.47 -22.12 16.87
C ARG A 109 -0.26 -21.90 17.78
N ASN A 110 0.89 -22.35 17.37
CA ASN A 110 2.13 -22.27 18.15
C ASN A 110 3.16 -21.30 17.55
N MET A 111 2.78 -20.55 16.53
CA MET A 111 3.69 -19.57 15.90
C MET A 111 3.74 -18.30 16.73
N PRO A 112 4.92 -17.72 16.95
CA PRO A 112 5.06 -16.40 17.55
C PRO A 112 4.42 -15.33 16.68
N ILE A 113 4.04 -14.20 17.30
CA ILE A 113 3.29 -13.13 16.62
C ILE A 113 4.07 -12.54 15.43
N GLU A 114 5.38 -12.47 15.54
CA GLU A 114 6.28 -11.95 14.52
C GLU A 114 6.20 -12.79 13.22
N GLU A 115 6.19 -14.11 13.36
CA GLU A 115 6.06 -15.03 12.23
C GLU A 115 4.65 -14.96 11.61
N ILE A 116 3.62 -14.83 12.43
CA ILE A 116 2.23 -14.71 11.96
C ILE A 116 2.06 -13.38 11.21
N ALA A 117 2.51 -12.28 11.80
CA ALA A 117 2.39 -10.95 11.20
C ALA A 117 3.18 -10.84 9.90
N ALA A 118 4.35 -11.47 9.81
CA ALA A 118 5.15 -11.54 8.58
C ALA A 118 4.46 -12.39 7.49
N ALA A 119 3.74 -13.45 7.87
CA ALA A 119 3.04 -14.33 6.94
C ALA A 119 1.69 -13.77 6.44
N TYR A 120 1.18 -12.70 7.04
CA TYR A 120 -0.07 -12.07 6.63
C TYR A 120 0.08 -11.27 5.34
N ASP A 121 -0.89 -11.40 4.45
CA ASP A 121 -1.06 -10.44 3.38
C ASP A 121 -1.61 -9.09 3.89
N SER A 122 -1.57 -8.05 3.04
CA SER A 122 -2.05 -6.70 3.40
C SER A 122 -3.50 -6.68 3.88
N SER A 123 -4.36 -7.54 3.33
CA SER A 123 -5.77 -7.63 3.73
C SER A 123 -5.92 -8.24 5.12
N GLN A 124 -5.14 -9.27 5.44
CA GLN A 124 -5.13 -9.90 6.75
C GLN A 124 -4.57 -8.96 7.82
N LYS A 125 -3.49 -8.24 7.51
CA LYS A 125 -2.93 -7.20 8.37
C LYS A 125 -3.97 -6.10 8.65
N ALA A 126 -4.61 -5.56 7.61
CA ALA A 126 -5.63 -4.53 7.76
C ALA A 126 -6.84 -4.99 8.59
N HIS A 127 -7.29 -6.24 8.40
CA HIS A 127 -8.38 -6.80 9.21
C HIS A 127 -7.98 -6.92 10.68
N SER A 128 -6.75 -7.34 10.96
CA SER A 128 -6.24 -7.46 12.33
C SER A 128 -6.06 -6.09 13.00
N VAL A 129 -5.58 -5.08 12.26
CA VAL A 129 -5.51 -3.69 12.74
C VAL A 129 -6.91 -3.11 13.00
N HIS A 130 -7.92 -3.49 12.21
CA HIS A 130 -9.30 -3.10 12.48
C HIS A 130 -9.79 -3.59 13.85
N GLU A 131 -9.41 -4.80 14.26
CA GLU A 131 -9.76 -5.30 15.60
C GLU A 131 -9.01 -4.55 16.72
N VAL A 132 -7.74 -4.19 16.50
CA VAL A 132 -6.99 -3.33 17.43
C VAL A 132 -7.68 -1.97 17.60
N LEU A 133 -8.10 -1.37 16.50
CA LEU A 133 -8.83 -0.10 16.50
C LEU A 133 -10.15 -0.18 17.25
N LYS A 134 -10.92 -1.25 17.07
CA LYS A 134 -12.17 -1.48 17.85
C LYS A 134 -11.90 -1.50 19.34
N ASP A 135 -10.83 -2.18 19.78
CA ASP A 135 -10.46 -2.23 21.18
C ASP A 135 -10.07 -0.84 21.71
N PHE A 136 -9.29 -0.08 20.95
CA PHE A 136 -8.86 1.26 21.33
C PHE A 136 -10.03 2.27 21.42
N ILE A 137 -10.99 2.19 20.50
CA ILE A 137 -12.21 3.02 20.55
C ILE A 137 -13.04 2.66 21.77
N LYS A 138 -13.23 1.35 22.03
CA LYS A 138 -13.96 0.88 23.21
C LYS A 138 -13.37 1.41 24.52
N HIS A 139 -12.05 1.58 24.58
CA HIS A 139 -11.34 2.08 25.76
C HIS A 139 -11.02 3.58 25.69
N ASN A 140 -11.61 4.32 24.75
CA ASN A 140 -11.40 5.77 24.54
C ASN A 140 -9.92 6.20 24.33
N LYS A 141 -9.08 5.31 23.82
CA LYS A 141 -7.66 5.57 23.56
C LYS A 141 -7.43 6.39 22.30
N ILE A 142 -8.29 6.22 21.29
CA ILE A 142 -8.22 6.94 20.01
C ILE A 142 -9.63 7.42 19.66
N LYS A 143 -9.72 8.67 19.19
CA LYS A 143 -10.94 9.28 18.67
C LYS A 143 -10.92 9.25 17.14
N VAL A 144 -11.25 8.13 16.57
CA VAL A 144 -11.36 7.96 15.10
C VAL A 144 -12.73 7.38 14.80
N ASP A 145 -13.42 7.94 13.81
CA ASP A 145 -14.61 7.29 13.26
C ASP A 145 -14.14 6.06 12.46
N ASN A 146 -14.36 4.90 13.02
CA ASN A 146 -13.80 3.65 12.55
C ASN A 146 -14.83 2.62 12.08
N SER A 147 -16.06 3.03 11.93
CA SER A 147 -17.15 2.13 11.55
C SER A 147 -16.87 1.34 10.24
N ASN A 148 -15.98 1.86 9.40
CA ASN A 148 -15.69 1.28 8.08
C ASN A 148 -14.19 1.18 7.71
N PHE A 149 -13.26 1.25 8.68
CA PHE A 149 -11.81 1.26 8.39
C PHE A 149 -11.37 0.19 7.40
N PHE A 150 -11.73 -1.07 7.63
CA PHE A 150 -11.27 -2.17 6.80
C PHE A 150 -11.72 -2.04 5.34
N ASN A 151 -12.99 -1.70 5.11
CA ASN A 151 -13.51 -1.53 3.75
C ASN A 151 -12.88 -0.31 3.06
N SER A 152 -12.76 0.81 3.77
CA SER A 152 -12.12 2.01 3.23
C SER A 152 -10.65 1.75 2.90
N TYR A 153 -9.88 1.12 3.78
CA TYR A 153 -8.48 0.78 3.52
C TYR A 153 -8.34 -0.18 2.34
N LYS A 154 -9.23 -1.17 2.25
CA LYS A 154 -9.25 -2.12 1.13
C LYS A 154 -9.48 -1.41 -0.20
N GLU A 155 -10.48 -0.53 -0.27
CA GLU A 155 -10.83 0.19 -1.51
C GLU A 155 -9.79 1.26 -1.86
N GLU A 156 -9.37 2.07 -0.88
CA GLU A 156 -8.50 3.21 -1.08
C GLU A 156 -7.02 2.85 -1.25
N ILE A 157 -6.56 1.70 -0.71
CA ILE A 157 -5.15 1.31 -0.71
C ILE A 157 -4.93 -0.05 -1.40
N ILE A 158 -5.57 -1.13 -0.93
CA ILE A 158 -5.25 -2.48 -1.40
C ILE A 158 -5.69 -2.67 -2.86
N GLU A 159 -6.91 -2.27 -3.22
CA GLU A 159 -7.41 -2.40 -4.60
C GLU A 159 -6.62 -1.49 -5.56
N VAL A 160 -6.30 -0.27 -5.15
CA VAL A 160 -5.47 0.66 -5.92
C VAL A 160 -4.08 0.06 -6.18
N ARG A 161 -3.41 -0.41 -5.14
CA ARG A 161 -2.09 -1.05 -5.26
C ARG A 161 -2.15 -2.29 -6.17
N ASN A 162 -3.17 -3.14 -6.03
CA ASN A 162 -3.31 -4.33 -6.85
C ASN A 162 -3.56 -3.98 -8.32
N ASN A 163 -4.36 -2.96 -8.62
CA ASN A 163 -4.57 -2.48 -9.97
C ASN A 163 -3.25 -1.95 -10.57
N LEU A 164 -2.51 -1.13 -9.83
CA LEU A 164 -1.22 -0.63 -10.26
C LEU A 164 -0.19 -1.75 -10.47
N ALA A 165 -0.16 -2.78 -9.63
CA ALA A 165 0.80 -3.87 -9.70
C ALA A 165 0.53 -4.86 -10.84
N HIS A 166 -0.73 -5.18 -11.12
CA HIS A 166 -1.11 -6.34 -11.93
C HIS A 166 -1.87 -6.00 -13.21
N CYS A 167 -2.32 -4.76 -13.38
CA CYS A 167 -3.03 -4.37 -14.59
C CYS A 167 -2.07 -3.92 -15.68
N GLU A 168 -2.38 -4.31 -16.92
CA GLU A 168 -1.65 -3.84 -18.10
C GLU A 168 -1.95 -2.37 -18.32
N SER A 169 -0.93 -1.59 -18.66
CA SER A 169 -1.09 -0.20 -19.10
C SER A 169 -1.16 -0.13 -20.61
N LYS A 170 -2.03 0.72 -21.12
CA LYS A 170 -2.15 1.06 -22.53
C LYS A 170 -2.18 2.58 -22.66
N THR A 171 -1.48 3.12 -23.63
CA THR A 171 -1.55 4.55 -23.93
C THR A 171 -2.55 4.77 -25.06
N GLU A 172 -3.63 5.47 -24.79
CA GLU A 172 -4.63 5.88 -25.78
C GLU A 172 -4.71 7.41 -25.81
N TYR A 173 -4.52 8.01 -26.96
CA TYR A 173 -4.54 9.48 -27.18
C TYR A 173 -3.61 10.26 -26.23
N GLY A 174 -2.48 9.66 -25.82
CA GLY A 174 -1.51 10.28 -24.90
C GLY A 174 -1.90 10.22 -23.43
N VAL A 175 -2.97 9.50 -23.09
CA VAL A 175 -3.38 9.21 -21.72
C VAL A 175 -3.07 7.74 -21.40
N GLU A 176 -2.42 7.50 -20.28
CA GLU A 176 -2.18 6.14 -19.80
C GLU A 176 -3.43 5.59 -19.11
N ILE A 177 -3.86 4.43 -19.57
CA ILE A 177 -5.06 3.73 -19.10
C ILE A 177 -4.64 2.37 -18.55
N LEU A 178 -5.13 2.02 -17.36
CA LEU A 178 -5.00 0.67 -16.80
C LEU A 178 -6.24 -0.17 -17.13
N ARG A 179 -6.02 -1.33 -17.72
CA ARG A 179 -7.07 -2.34 -17.91
C ARG A 179 -7.28 -3.13 -16.64
N THR A 180 -8.40 -2.92 -16.00
CA THR A 180 -8.81 -3.71 -14.83
C THR A 180 -9.95 -4.67 -15.19
N ARG A 181 -10.19 -5.64 -14.31
CA ARG A 181 -11.33 -6.56 -14.47
C ARG A 181 -12.69 -5.85 -14.38
N LYS A 182 -12.74 -4.66 -13.80
CA LYS A 182 -13.96 -3.85 -13.60
C LYS A 182 -14.14 -2.79 -14.69
N GLY A 183 -13.21 -2.68 -15.63
CA GLY A 183 -13.18 -1.65 -16.68
C GLY A 183 -11.85 -0.91 -16.73
N ASP A 184 -11.72 -0.03 -17.72
CA ASP A 184 -10.52 0.77 -17.91
C ASP A 184 -10.52 1.95 -16.95
N ILE A 185 -9.40 2.18 -16.27
CA ILE A 185 -9.19 3.28 -15.33
C ILE A 185 -8.12 4.20 -15.94
N SER A 186 -8.46 5.45 -16.17
CA SER A 186 -7.49 6.50 -16.50
C SER A 186 -6.90 7.04 -15.20
N PHE A 187 -5.58 7.20 -15.14
CA PHE A 187 -4.93 7.82 -14.00
C PHE A 187 -4.63 9.27 -14.31
N THR A 188 -5.42 10.14 -13.69
CA THR A 188 -5.24 11.60 -13.77
C THR A 188 -4.36 12.10 -12.61
N ALA A 189 -3.83 13.31 -12.74
CA ALA A 189 -3.06 13.95 -11.66
C ALA A 189 -3.88 14.10 -10.37
N GLU A 190 -5.20 14.30 -10.49
CA GLU A 190 -6.13 14.40 -9.37
C GLU A 190 -6.29 13.08 -8.65
N GLU A 191 -6.44 11.96 -9.38
CA GLU A 191 -6.52 10.61 -8.80
C GLU A 191 -5.24 10.25 -8.04
N PHE A 192 -4.08 10.61 -8.58
CA PHE A 192 -2.81 10.42 -7.87
C PHE A 192 -2.71 11.25 -6.60
N LYS A 193 -3.15 12.49 -6.65
CA LYS A 193 -3.20 13.34 -5.46
C LYS A 193 -4.09 12.73 -4.38
N GLU A 194 -5.21 12.12 -4.77
CA GLU A 194 -6.11 11.45 -3.85
C GLU A 194 -5.52 10.17 -3.25
N ILE A 195 -4.87 9.34 -4.07
CA ILE A 195 -4.14 8.15 -3.62
C ILE A 195 -3.10 8.54 -2.54
N ARG A 196 -2.29 9.57 -2.80
CA ARG A 196 -1.28 10.03 -1.84
C ARG A 196 -1.88 10.62 -0.57
N LYS A 197 -3.00 11.31 -0.65
CA LYS A 197 -3.72 11.76 0.55
C LYS A 197 -4.21 10.58 1.39
N ASN A 198 -4.73 9.53 0.74
CA ASN A 198 -5.19 8.34 1.43
C ASN A 198 -4.01 7.60 2.09
N ILE A 199 -2.88 7.45 1.40
CA ILE A 199 -1.66 6.88 1.99
C ILE A 199 -1.22 7.70 3.22
N ALA A 200 -1.14 9.02 3.11
CA ALA A 200 -0.75 9.89 4.21
C ALA A 200 -1.75 9.83 5.40
N LYS A 201 -3.05 9.73 5.12
CA LYS A 201 -4.12 9.53 6.12
C LYS A 201 -3.87 8.26 6.94
N TYR A 202 -3.60 7.14 6.27
CA TYR A 202 -3.36 5.86 6.96
C TYR A 202 -2.01 5.80 7.65
N ASN A 203 -0.98 6.39 7.07
CA ASN A 203 0.32 6.51 7.71
C ASN A 203 0.21 7.24 9.06
N LYS A 204 -0.46 8.38 9.08
CA LYS A 204 -0.74 9.14 10.30
C LYS A 204 -1.52 8.31 11.32
N LEU A 205 -2.60 7.64 10.90
CA LEU A 205 -3.42 6.80 11.76
C LEU A 205 -2.59 5.66 12.40
N PHE A 206 -1.76 4.99 11.62
CA PHE A 206 -0.94 3.89 12.12
C PHE A 206 0.12 4.36 13.13
N HIS A 207 0.70 5.55 12.92
CA HIS A 207 1.57 6.16 13.92
C HIS A 207 0.83 6.54 15.21
N GLU A 208 -0.39 7.05 15.12
CA GLU A 208 -1.23 7.33 16.30
C GLU A 208 -1.56 6.04 17.08
N ILE A 209 -1.86 4.95 16.38
CA ILE A 209 -2.06 3.64 17.00
C ILE A 209 -0.79 3.17 17.72
N LEU A 210 0.37 3.26 17.07
CA LEU A 210 1.65 2.86 17.66
C LEU A 210 2.05 3.67 18.88
N GLN A 211 1.62 4.92 18.97
CA GLN A 211 1.83 5.77 20.15
C GLN A 211 0.85 5.45 21.29
N ALA A 212 -0.30 4.86 20.99
CA ALA A 212 -1.33 4.53 21.95
C ALA A 212 -1.20 3.10 22.55
N ILE A 213 -0.34 2.25 21.96
CA ILE A 213 0.02 0.92 22.49
C ILE A 213 0.92 1.09 23.69
#